data_743f103fd6d78f4f4d92e93c5dc17b79
#
_entry.id   743f103fd6d78f4f4d92e93c5dc17b79
#
_cell.length_a   1.000
_cell.length_b   1.000
_cell.length_c   1.000
_cell.angle_alpha   90.00
_cell.angle_beta   90.00
_cell.angle_gamma   90.00
#
_symmetry.space_group_name_H-M   'P 1'
#
loop_
_entity.id
_entity.type
_entity.pdbx_description
1 polymer ?
#
loop_
_entity_poly.entity_id
_entity_poly.type
_entity_poly.pdbx_seq_one_letter_code
_entity_poly.pdbx_strand_id
1 'polypeptide(L)'
;MMAVMNRNDVNRKTWYLLILMPIIYLAVSVLVVFLVKNNGAYPTGSDTMYHIFRGDYVYNSIKEGSWYPIYNSMWYNGVEIMRYWAPLTAYYMALCQMIAGGGQLAGYLI
;
A
#
# COMPACT_ATOMS: atom_id res chain seq x y z
N MET A 1 10.98 -46.17 7.18
CA MET A 1 12.20 -45.58 7.76
C MET A 1 12.06 -44.06 7.70
N MET A 2 11.67 -43.40 8.80
CA MET A 2 11.62 -41.94 8.84
C MET A 2 13.05 -41.41 8.89
N ALA A 3 13.48 -40.74 7.83
CA ALA A 3 14.74 -40.02 7.83
C ALA A 3 14.65 -38.89 8.86
N VAL A 4 15.43 -39.00 9.93
CA VAL A 4 15.59 -37.91 10.92
C VAL A 4 16.24 -36.74 10.19
N MET A 5 15.43 -35.74 9.83
CA MET A 5 15.90 -34.54 9.15
C MET A 5 16.81 -33.78 10.12
N ASN A 6 18.06 -33.59 9.72
CA ASN A 6 19.07 -32.95 10.54
C ASN A 6 18.64 -31.50 10.85
N ARG A 7 18.69 -31.11 12.11
CA ARG A 7 18.28 -29.78 12.62
C ARG A 7 18.98 -28.63 11.86
N ASN A 8 20.20 -28.86 11.41
CA ASN A 8 20.96 -27.87 10.63
C ASN A 8 20.43 -27.71 9.21
N ASP A 9 19.88 -28.76 8.59
CA ASP A 9 19.30 -28.69 7.24
C ASP A 9 17.93 -28.00 7.25
N VAL A 10 17.14 -28.22 8.32
CA VAL A 10 15.88 -27.48 8.53
C VAL A 10 16.16 -25.99 8.70
N ASN A 11 17.14 -25.65 9.53
CA ASN A 11 17.48 -24.26 9.81
C ASN A 11 17.97 -23.54 8.54
N ARG A 12 18.82 -24.20 7.74
CA ARG A 12 19.32 -23.66 6.47
C ARG A 12 18.22 -23.46 5.44
N LYS A 13 17.29 -24.41 5.29
CA LYS A 13 16.12 -24.28 4.39
C LYS A 13 15.21 -23.13 4.83
N THR A 14 15.01 -22.96 6.13
CA THR A 14 14.18 -21.86 6.66
C THR A 14 14.80 -20.50 6.32
N TRP A 15 16.12 -20.34 6.45
CA TRP A 15 16.79 -19.10 6.08
C TRP A 15 16.69 -18.79 4.58
N TYR A 16 16.81 -19.79 3.71
CA TYR A 16 16.58 -19.58 2.28
C TYR A 16 15.16 -19.11 1.97
N LEU A 17 14.16 -19.69 2.63
CA LEU A 17 12.78 -19.27 2.44
C LEU A 17 12.54 -17.84 2.94
N LEU A 18 13.09 -17.46 4.08
CA LEU A 18 12.98 -16.11 4.65
C LEU A 18 13.58 -15.03 3.73
N ILE A 19 14.62 -15.37 2.95
CA ILE A 19 15.24 -14.46 1.99
C ILE A 19 14.52 -14.51 0.64
N LEU A 20 14.19 -15.70 0.16
CA LEU A 20 13.61 -15.91 -1.18
C LEU A 20 12.19 -15.36 -1.29
N MET A 21 11.36 -15.54 -0.25
CA MET A 21 9.96 -15.08 -0.28
C MET A 21 9.82 -13.56 -0.46
N PRO A 22 10.53 -12.70 0.29
CA PRO A 22 10.44 -11.26 0.06
C PRO A 22 10.99 -10.84 -1.32
N ILE A 23 12.00 -11.53 -1.85
CA ILE A 23 12.51 -11.26 -3.20
C ILE A 23 11.46 -11.59 -4.26
N ILE A 24 10.80 -12.75 -4.15
CA ILE A 24 9.72 -13.13 -5.06
C ILE A 24 8.56 -12.15 -4.95
N TYR A 25 8.19 -11.78 -3.72
CA TYR A 25 7.12 -10.80 -3.49
C TYR A 25 7.45 -9.44 -4.15
N LEU A 26 8.67 -8.95 -3.97
CA LEU A 26 9.13 -7.71 -4.59
C LEU A 26 9.10 -7.81 -6.13
N ALA A 27 9.58 -8.91 -6.69
CA ALA A 27 9.58 -9.11 -8.14
C ALA A 27 8.16 -9.15 -8.73
N VAL A 28 7.24 -9.85 -8.06
CA VAL A 28 5.83 -9.89 -8.46
C VAL A 28 5.19 -8.51 -8.32
N SER A 29 5.45 -7.77 -7.24
CA SER A 29 4.93 -6.42 -7.04
C SER A 29 5.41 -5.46 -8.14
N VAL A 30 6.70 -5.48 -8.48
CA VAL A 30 7.24 -4.66 -9.57
C VAL A 30 6.60 -5.04 -10.91
N LEU A 31 6.42 -6.33 -11.18
CA LEU A 31 5.73 -6.81 -12.40
C LEU A 31 4.29 -6.30 -12.46
N VAL A 32 3.54 -6.41 -11.36
CA VAL A 32 2.15 -5.93 -11.30
C VAL A 32 2.09 -4.42 -11.52
N VAL A 33 2.95 -3.64 -10.85
CA VAL A 33 3.03 -2.19 -11.05
C VAL A 33 3.34 -1.86 -12.51
N PHE A 34 4.28 -2.57 -13.13
CA PHE A 34 4.62 -2.37 -14.54
C PHE A 34 3.44 -2.67 -15.47
N LEU A 35 2.70 -3.75 -15.22
CA LEU A 35 1.52 -4.13 -16.02
C LEU A 35 0.35 -3.15 -15.83
N VAL A 36 0.18 -2.62 -14.61
CA VAL A 36 -0.92 -1.71 -14.26
C VAL A 36 -0.60 -0.27 -14.67
N LYS A 37 0.67 0.11 -14.75
CA LYS A 37 1.12 1.44 -15.13
C LYS A 37 0.86 1.70 -16.61
N ASN A 38 -0.31 2.21 -16.91
CA ASN A 38 -0.73 2.52 -18.27
C ASN A 38 -0.48 4.01 -18.57
N ASN A 39 0.74 4.37 -19.00
CA ASN A 39 1.12 5.71 -19.49
C ASN A 39 0.70 6.89 -18.57
N GLY A 40 0.75 6.70 -17.24
CA GLY A 40 0.35 7.71 -16.27
C GLY A 40 -1.16 7.79 -16.01
N ALA A 41 -1.96 6.95 -16.65
CA ALA A 41 -3.37 6.83 -16.33
C ALA A 41 -3.59 6.09 -15.00
N TYR A 42 -4.64 6.47 -14.28
CA TYR A 42 -5.05 5.76 -13.07
C TYR A 42 -5.53 4.35 -13.40
N PRO A 43 -5.20 3.35 -12.55
CA PRO A 43 -5.71 2.00 -12.73
C PRO A 43 -7.24 1.97 -12.75
N THR A 44 -7.80 1.11 -13.59
CA THR A 44 -9.25 0.91 -13.66
C THR A 44 -9.71 0.02 -12.49
N GLY A 45 -10.82 0.38 -11.88
CA GLY A 45 -11.42 -0.35 -10.76
C GLY A 45 -12.47 0.50 -10.08
N SER A 46 -13.56 -0.11 -9.58
CA SER A 46 -14.67 0.62 -8.97
C SER A 46 -14.23 1.44 -7.76
N ASP A 47 -13.31 0.91 -6.96
CA ASP A 47 -12.89 1.51 -5.69
C ASP A 47 -11.53 2.21 -5.75
N THR A 48 -10.81 2.07 -6.87
CA THR A 48 -9.44 2.61 -7.04
C THR A 48 -9.39 4.11 -6.75
N MET A 49 -10.27 4.87 -7.38
CA MET A 49 -10.30 6.33 -7.21
C MET A 49 -10.63 6.74 -5.78
N TYR A 50 -11.50 5.97 -5.11
CA TYR A 50 -11.83 6.23 -3.72
C TYR A 50 -10.65 6.00 -2.78
N HIS A 51 -9.89 4.93 -2.98
CA HIS A 51 -8.68 4.66 -2.19
C HIS A 51 -7.60 5.72 -2.41
N ILE A 52 -7.36 6.12 -3.67
CA ILE A 52 -6.41 7.18 -4.00
C ILE A 52 -6.84 8.50 -3.34
N PHE A 53 -8.11 8.85 -3.44
CA PHE A 53 -8.65 10.05 -2.80
C PHE A 53 -8.46 10.04 -1.28
N ARG A 54 -8.72 8.92 -0.61
CA ARG A 54 -8.53 8.80 0.85
C ARG A 54 -7.06 8.95 1.25
N GLY A 55 -6.15 8.32 0.51
CA GLY A 55 -4.71 8.45 0.74
C GLY A 55 -4.23 9.89 0.57
N ASP A 56 -4.65 10.53 -0.51
CA ASP A 56 -4.32 11.93 -0.79
C ASP A 56 -4.90 12.90 0.25
N TYR A 57 -6.13 12.65 0.68
CA TYR A 57 -6.78 13.43 1.73
C TYR A 57 -6.00 13.36 3.06
N VAL A 58 -5.58 12.17 3.47
CA VAL A 58 -4.75 11.99 4.68
C VAL A 58 -3.39 12.64 4.50
N TYR A 59 -2.76 12.48 3.34
CA TYR A 59 -1.48 13.12 3.03
C TYR A 59 -1.54 14.64 3.18
N ASN A 60 -2.52 15.29 2.57
CA ASN A 60 -2.70 16.74 2.65
C ASN A 60 -3.05 17.18 4.07
N SER A 61 -3.91 16.45 4.77
CA SER A 61 -4.27 16.74 6.16
C SER A 61 -3.07 16.69 7.10
N ILE A 62 -2.18 15.71 6.93
CA ILE A 62 -0.93 15.64 7.71
C ILE A 62 -0.04 16.86 7.42
N LYS A 63 0.07 17.28 6.17
CA LYS A 63 0.84 18.49 5.80
C LYS A 63 0.28 19.76 6.43
N GLU A 64 -1.03 19.83 6.61
CA GLU A 64 -1.72 20.92 7.29
C GLU A 64 -1.68 20.83 8.83
N GLY A 65 -1.04 19.78 9.37
CA GLY A 65 -0.90 19.56 10.81
C GLY A 65 -2.05 18.74 11.44
N SER A 66 -3.01 18.26 10.65
CA SER A 66 -4.10 17.41 11.13
C SER A 66 -3.76 15.93 10.91
N TRP A 67 -3.32 15.25 11.96
CA TRP A 67 -2.91 13.85 11.90
C TRP A 67 -4.06 12.85 11.81
N TYR A 68 -5.25 13.25 12.22
CA TYR A 68 -6.45 12.41 12.15
C TYR A 68 -7.63 13.23 11.63
N PRO A 69 -7.75 13.39 10.30
CA PRO A 69 -8.85 14.11 9.71
C PRO A 69 -10.14 13.30 9.83
N ILE A 70 -11.14 13.84 10.53
CA ILE A 70 -12.39 13.14 10.80
C ILE A 70 -13.39 13.36 9.67
N TYR A 71 -13.49 14.60 9.17
CA TYR A 71 -14.58 15.03 8.30
C TYR A 71 -14.07 15.65 7.01
N ASN A 72 -14.58 15.20 5.88
CA ASN A 72 -14.35 15.82 4.57
C ASN A 72 -15.65 16.41 4.03
N SER A 73 -15.70 17.72 3.86
CA SER A 73 -16.86 18.44 3.33
C SER A 73 -17.02 18.32 1.81
N MET A 74 -15.97 17.92 1.10
CA MET A 74 -15.93 17.87 -0.37
C MET A 74 -16.50 16.58 -0.96
N TRP A 75 -16.77 15.56 -0.13
CA TRP A 75 -17.27 14.26 -0.56
C TRP A 75 -18.70 14.05 -0.08
N TYR A 76 -19.64 13.79 -1.00
CA TYR A 76 -21.07 13.53 -0.69
C TYR A 76 -21.74 14.52 0.27
N ASN A 77 -21.47 15.83 0.14
CA ASN A 77 -21.91 16.88 1.05
C ASN A 77 -21.40 16.75 2.50
N GLY A 78 -20.30 16.02 2.66
CA GLY A 78 -19.65 15.81 3.94
C GLY A 78 -19.75 14.38 4.45
N VAL A 79 -18.58 13.77 4.71
CA VAL A 79 -18.50 12.40 5.21
C VAL A 79 -17.35 12.25 6.20
N GLU A 80 -17.56 11.42 7.21
CA GLU A 80 -16.51 10.98 8.12
C GLU A 80 -15.67 9.87 7.44
N ILE A 81 -14.62 10.24 6.74
CA ILE A 81 -13.84 9.35 5.88
C ILE A 81 -13.24 8.17 6.64
N MET A 82 -12.85 8.38 7.91
CA MET A 82 -12.20 7.35 8.73
C MET A 82 -13.16 6.43 9.48
N ARG A 83 -14.46 6.70 9.45
CA ARG A 83 -15.44 5.96 10.27
C ARG A 83 -15.74 4.56 9.76
N TYR A 84 -15.88 4.42 8.44
CA TYR A 84 -16.44 3.20 7.83
C TYR A 84 -15.38 2.27 7.24
N TRP A 85 -14.14 2.70 7.16
CA TRP A 85 -13.04 1.94 6.55
C TRP A 85 -11.82 1.98 7.44
N ALA A 86 -11.09 0.87 7.48
CA ALA A 86 -9.86 0.80 8.24
C ALA A 86 -8.90 1.96 7.86
N PRO A 87 -8.53 2.82 8.81
CA PRO A 87 -7.72 4.01 8.52
C PRO A 87 -6.29 3.66 8.10
N LEU A 88 -5.79 2.50 8.50
CA LEU A 88 -4.41 2.07 8.26
C LEU A 88 -4.03 2.12 6.77
N THR A 89 -4.93 1.69 5.88
CA THR A 89 -4.69 1.72 4.43
C THR A 89 -4.49 3.14 3.92
N ALA A 90 -5.30 4.10 4.39
CA ALA A 90 -5.19 5.50 3.98
C ALA A 90 -3.88 6.13 4.48
N TYR A 91 -3.44 5.81 5.69
CA TYR A 91 -2.13 6.25 6.23
C TYR A 91 -0.96 5.62 5.49
N TYR A 92 -1.06 4.33 5.17
CA TYR A 92 -0.04 3.66 4.36
C TYR A 92 0.11 4.32 3.00
N MET A 93 -1.00 4.60 2.31
CA MET A 93 -0.98 5.30 1.01
C MET A 93 -0.43 6.73 1.14
N ALA A 94 -0.78 7.46 2.21
CA ALA A 94 -0.22 8.78 2.47
C ALA A 94 1.31 8.72 2.68
N LEU A 95 1.81 7.71 3.38
CA LEU A 95 3.25 7.47 3.55
C LEU A 95 3.92 7.18 2.21
N CYS A 96 3.34 6.31 1.40
CA CYS A 96 3.85 6.01 0.05
C CYS A 96 3.87 7.27 -0.82
N GLN A 97 2.85 8.11 -0.73
CA GLN A 97 2.78 9.39 -1.44
C GLN A 97 3.87 10.38 -0.97
N MET A 98 4.19 10.41 0.32
CA MET A 98 5.32 11.20 0.85
C MET A 98 6.66 10.71 0.26
N ILE A 99 6.88 9.40 0.25
CA ILE A 99 8.09 8.77 -0.31
C ILE A 99 8.20 9.05 -1.81
N ALA A 100 7.07 9.05 -2.52
CA ALA A 100 7.00 9.33 -3.96
C ALA A 100 7.08 10.82 -4.34
N GLY A 101 7.35 11.71 -3.38
CA GLY A 101 7.46 13.14 -3.62
C GLY A 101 6.12 13.86 -3.78
N GLY A 102 5.04 13.30 -3.27
CA GLY A 102 3.71 13.91 -3.23
C GLY A 102 2.77 13.53 -4.40
N GLY A 103 3.22 12.70 -5.34
CA GLY A 103 2.39 12.26 -6.46
C GLY A 103 1.35 11.21 -6.04
N GLN A 104 0.07 11.48 -6.26
CA GLN A 104 -1.04 10.58 -5.90
C GLN A 104 -0.91 9.21 -6.55
N LEU A 105 -0.71 9.18 -7.86
CA LEU A 105 -0.58 7.92 -8.60
C LEU A 105 0.69 7.16 -8.20
N ALA A 106 1.80 7.85 -8.03
CA ALA A 106 3.05 7.24 -7.60
C ALA A 106 2.91 6.62 -6.20
N GLY A 107 2.25 7.32 -5.27
CA GLY A 107 1.93 6.80 -3.94
C GLY A 107 1.02 5.57 -3.96
N TYR A 108 0.09 5.51 -4.90
CA TYR A 108 -0.79 4.35 -5.05
C TYR A 108 -0.06 3.12 -5.62
N LEU A 109 0.96 3.32 -6.45
CA LEU A 109 1.69 2.24 -7.11
C LEU A 109 2.87 1.67 -6.30
N ILE A 110 3.25 2.28 -5.16
CA ILE A 110 4.23 1.75 -4.22
C ILE A 110 3.60 0.73 -3.27
#